data_a020d1fcde3f9d427eb05b15b1b87bbc
#
_entry.id   a020d1fcde3f9d427eb05b15b1b87bbc
#
_cell.length_a   1.000
_cell.length_b   1.000
_cell.length_c   1.000
_cell.angle_alpha   90.00
_cell.angle_beta   90.00
_cell.angle_gamma   90.00
#
_symmetry.space_group_name_H-M   'P 1'
#
loop_
_entity.id
_entity.type
_entity.pdbx_description
1 polymer ?
#
loop_
_entity_poly.entity_id
_entity_poly.type
_entity_poly.pdbx_seq_one_letter_code
_entity_poly.pdbx_strand_id
1 'polypeptide(L)'
;LRVAYYDLDASEPQVLMNEDDCAAIGVKENDRVSISGPVKSTVALVTLSDTLVEKGTVMMPAPVMERCSVREGEEVDVAYSSKPDSVRSIRRKMDGERLEREEIESIVSDILDNRLSTIEVSAWLTALYINGMDIDEIADFTKAMAHTGDIIKFDRQPVFDFHSFGGVPGNKITPIVVSIVAAAGVMIPKTSSRAISSACGTSDFVETFCNVELDADSLKRIAEDVGGVFAWGGGMNIAPVDDMVIK
;
A
#
# COMPACT_ATOMS: atom_id res chain seq x y z
N LEU A 1 3.72 -5.83 -27.43
CA LEU A 1 3.89 -7.26 -27.12
C LEU A 1 2.53 -7.87 -26.78
N ARG A 2 2.38 -9.17 -27.07
CA ARG A 2 1.17 -9.92 -26.74
C ARG A 2 1.22 -10.43 -25.30
N VAL A 3 0.14 -10.29 -24.54
CA VAL A 3 0.04 -10.74 -23.17
C VAL A 3 -0.17 -12.26 -23.09
N ALA A 4 0.64 -12.94 -22.29
CA ALA A 4 0.42 -14.32 -21.86
C ALA A 4 0.34 -14.37 -20.33
N TYR A 5 -0.52 -15.22 -19.81
CA TYR A 5 -0.67 -15.40 -18.37
C TYR A 5 0.32 -16.44 -17.83
N TYR A 6 0.84 -16.22 -16.63
CA TYR A 6 1.49 -17.27 -15.85
C TYR A 6 1.05 -17.21 -14.39
N ASP A 7 0.93 -18.39 -13.78
CA ASP A 7 0.49 -18.53 -12.39
C ASP A 7 1.70 -18.51 -11.45
N LEU A 8 2.09 -17.29 -11.09
CA LEU A 8 3.12 -17.04 -10.07
C LEU A 8 2.71 -15.83 -9.25
N ASP A 9 2.57 -16.03 -7.96
CA ASP A 9 2.36 -14.95 -7.01
C ASP A 9 3.74 -14.47 -6.50
N ALA A 10 4.21 -13.38 -7.07
CA ALA A 10 5.45 -12.73 -6.66
C ALA A 10 5.15 -11.52 -5.77
N SER A 11 5.95 -11.31 -4.74
CA SER A 11 5.81 -10.17 -3.83
C SER A 11 5.99 -8.81 -4.51
N GLU A 12 6.68 -8.78 -5.66
CA GLU A 12 6.87 -7.60 -6.49
C GLU A 12 6.24 -7.81 -7.87
N PRO A 13 5.75 -6.74 -8.53
CA PRO A 13 5.28 -6.82 -9.90
C PRO A 13 6.42 -7.26 -10.82
N GLN A 14 6.38 -8.47 -11.30
CA GLN A 14 7.37 -9.04 -12.22
C GLN A 14 6.71 -9.49 -13.51
N VAL A 15 7.43 -9.37 -14.61
CA VAL A 15 7.06 -9.90 -15.91
C VAL A 15 8.22 -10.65 -16.52
N LEU A 16 7.91 -11.72 -17.27
CA LEU A 16 8.91 -12.44 -18.03
C LEU A 16 8.86 -11.97 -19.47
N MET A 17 10.05 -11.71 -20.04
CA MET A 17 10.21 -11.25 -21.42
C MET A 17 11.33 -12.01 -22.11
N ASN A 18 11.22 -12.13 -23.43
CA ASN A 18 12.28 -12.69 -24.25
C ASN A 18 13.49 -11.73 -24.33
N GLU A 19 14.71 -12.28 -24.33
CA GLU A 19 15.94 -11.49 -24.34
C GLU A 19 16.04 -10.58 -25.58
N ASP A 20 15.63 -11.07 -26.77
CA ASP A 20 15.61 -10.28 -28.00
C ASP A 20 14.66 -9.07 -27.91
N ASP A 21 13.46 -9.25 -27.32
CA ASP A 21 12.50 -8.17 -27.15
C ASP A 21 13.01 -7.13 -26.16
N CYS A 22 13.65 -7.57 -25.08
CA CYS A 22 14.28 -6.66 -24.10
C CYS A 22 15.45 -5.90 -24.72
N ALA A 23 16.31 -6.55 -25.50
CA ALA A 23 17.40 -5.91 -26.20
C ALA A 23 16.91 -4.84 -27.19
N ALA A 24 15.78 -5.07 -27.87
CA ALA A 24 15.19 -4.14 -28.82
C ALA A 24 14.73 -2.82 -28.16
N ILE A 25 14.34 -2.86 -26.88
CA ILE A 25 13.94 -1.67 -26.10
C ILE A 25 14.99 -1.21 -25.08
N GLY A 26 16.21 -1.79 -25.12
CA GLY A 26 17.33 -1.41 -24.26
C GLY A 26 17.18 -1.79 -22.79
N VAL A 27 16.41 -2.83 -22.49
CA VAL A 27 16.12 -3.34 -21.14
C VAL A 27 16.98 -4.55 -20.82
N LYS A 28 17.39 -4.70 -19.56
CA LYS A 28 18.16 -5.81 -19.04
C LYS A 28 17.40 -6.51 -17.89
N GLU A 29 17.94 -7.64 -17.46
CA GLU A 29 17.46 -8.35 -16.27
C GLU A 29 17.37 -7.41 -15.06
N ASN A 30 16.23 -7.45 -14.34
CA ASN A 30 15.91 -6.59 -13.20
C ASN A 30 15.74 -5.08 -13.50
N ASP A 31 15.74 -4.69 -14.77
CA ASP A 31 15.32 -3.34 -15.12
C ASP A 31 13.80 -3.18 -14.97
N ARG A 32 13.37 -1.93 -14.85
CA ARG A 32 11.95 -1.58 -14.82
C ARG A 32 11.44 -1.35 -16.24
N VAL A 33 10.24 -1.84 -16.48
CA VAL A 33 9.47 -1.54 -17.69
C VAL A 33 8.13 -0.94 -17.32
N SER A 34 7.72 0.04 -18.09
CA SER A 34 6.34 0.54 -18.11
C SER A 34 5.54 -0.32 -19.08
N ILE A 35 4.44 -0.86 -18.61
CA ILE A 35 3.51 -1.66 -19.38
C ILE A 35 2.22 -0.87 -19.54
N SER A 36 1.89 -0.49 -20.74
CA SER A 36 0.70 0.32 -21.04
C SER A 36 -0.35 -0.53 -21.72
N GLY A 37 -1.43 -0.78 -21.02
CA GLY A 37 -2.65 -1.33 -21.58
C GLY A 37 -3.53 -0.24 -22.19
N PRO A 38 -4.72 -0.59 -22.72
CA PRO A 38 -5.63 0.37 -23.38
C PRO A 38 -6.14 1.48 -22.46
N VAL A 39 -6.22 1.23 -21.16
CA VAL A 39 -6.85 2.12 -20.17
C VAL A 39 -5.87 2.54 -19.09
N LYS A 40 -5.02 1.62 -18.62
CA LYS A 40 -4.12 1.82 -17.48
C LYS A 40 -2.72 1.36 -17.82
N SER A 41 -1.75 1.90 -17.08
CA SER A 41 -0.36 1.47 -17.13
C SER A 41 0.14 1.08 -15.74
N THR A 42 1.16 0.22 -15.70
CA THR A 42 1.86 -0.16 -14.47
C THR A 42 3.36 -0.27 -14.75
N VAL A 43 4.14 -0.36 -13.68
CA VAL A 43 5.57 -0.64 -13.75
C VAL A 43 5.83 -2.01 -13.17
N ALA A 44 6.71 -2.79 -13.83
CA ALA A 44 7.11 -4.11 -13.37
C ALA A 44 8.62 -4.31 -13.57
N LEU A 45 9.20 -5.23 -12.81
CA LEU A 45 10.57 -5.69 -13.01
C LEU A 45 10.60 -6.78 -14.10
N VAL A 46 11.64 -6.76 -14.90
CA VAL A 46 11.82 -7.74 -15.97
C VAL A 46 12.67 -8.90 -15.50
N THR A 47 12.18 -10.09 -15.73
CA THR A 47 12.95 -11.34 -15.69
C THR A 47 13.08 -11.88 -17.10
N LEU A 48 14.30 -12.18 -17.51
CA LEU A 48 14.58 -12.69 -18.87
C LEU A 48 14.37 -14.20 -18.94
N SER A 49 13.70 -14.67 -19.99
CA SER A 49 13.58 -16.09 -20.25
C SER A 49 13.29 -16.37 -21.73
N ASP A 50 14.27 -16.99 -22.42
CA ASP A 50 14.10 -17.44 -23.81
C ASP A 50 13.44 -18.82 -23.92
N THR A 51 13.37 -19.55 -22.80
CA THR A 51 12.78 -20.90 -22.78
C THR A 51 11.28 -20.87 -22.43
N LEU A 52 10.82 -19.89 -21.67
CA LEU A 52 9.43 -19.77 -21.22
C LEU A 52 8.64 -18.76 -22.05
N VAL A 53 9.33 -17.78 -22.67
CA VAL A 53 8.66 -16.66 -23.34
C VAL A 53 9.07 -16.60 -24.81
N GLU A 54 8.08 -16.76 -25.69
CA GLU A 54 8.28 -16.58 -27.12
C GLU A 54 8.48 -15.08 -27.45
N LYS A 55 9.30 -14.82 -28.47
CA LYS A 55 9.49 -13.46 -28.98
C LYS A 55 8.17 -12.81 -29.38
N GLY A 56 8.01 -11.54 -29.03
CA GLY A 56 6.78 -10.79 -29.26
C GLY A 56 5.73 -10.97 -28.16
N THR A 57 6.09 -11.70 -27.08
CA THR A 57 5.20 -11.97 -25.95
C THR A 57 5.75 -11.39 -24.65
N VAL A 58 4.89 -10.95 -23.77
CA VAL A 58 5.20 -10.64 -22.38
C VAL A 58 4.31 -11.49 -21.47
N MET A 59 4.92 -12.27 -20.58
CA MET A 59 4.19 -13.06 -19.60
C MET A 59 4.00 -12.29 -18.31
N MET A 60 2.77 -12.23 -17.82
CA MET A 60 2.40 -11.47 -16.62
C MET A 60 1.53 -12.30 -15.67
N PRO A 61 1.70 -12.12 -14.34
CA PRO A 61 0.79 -12.68 -13.35
C PRO A 61 -0.49 -11.86 -13.26
N ALA A 62 -1.55 -12.46 -12.69
CA ALA A 62 -2.86 -11.83 -12.54
C ALA A 62 -2.82 -10.41 -11.95
N PRO A 63 -2.07 -10.12 -10.87
CA PRO A 63 -2.02 -8.78 -10.31
C PRO A 63 -1.48 -7.70 -11.28
N VAL A 64 -0.53 -8.04 -12.13
CA VAL A 64 0.01 -7.11 -13.15
C VAL A 64 -1.02 -6.88 -14.25
N MET A 65 -1.70 -7.94 -14.72
CA MET A 65 -2.76 -7.85 -15.72
C MET A 65 -3.93 -6.97 -15.24
N GLU A 66 -4.35 -7.14 -14.00
CA GLU A 66 -5.41 -6.33 -13.37
C GLU A 66 -5.04 -4.84 -13.31
N ARG A 67 -3.80 -4.52 -12.94
CA ARG A 67 -3.29 -3.14 -12.89
C ARG A 67 -3.29 -2.48 -14.26
N CYS A 68 -2.91 -3.22 -15.31
CA CYS A 68 -2.97 -2.73 -16.69
C CYS A 68 -4.37 -2.77 -17.28
N SER A 69 -5.33 -3.43 -16.62
CA SER A 69 -6.68 -3.69 -17.13
C SER A 69 -6.65 -4.46 -18.46
N VAL A 70 -5.80 -5.48 -18.56
CA VAL A 70 -5.62 -6.31 -19.75
C VAL A 70 -5.93 -7.78 -19.49
N ARG A 71 -6.23 -8.49 -20.56
CA ARG A 71 -6.49 -9.95 -20.56
C ARG A 71 -5.45 -10.68 -21.39
N GLU A 72 -5.35 -11.98 -21.16
CA GLU A 72 -4.50 -12.83 -21.98
C GLU A 72 -4.86 -12.72 -23.47
N GLY A 73 -3.83 -12.62 -24.30
CA GLY A 73 -3.96 -12.48 -25.75
C GLY A 73 -4.09 -11.04 -26.24
N GLU A 74 -4.32 -10.06 -25.38
CA GLU A 74 -4.35 -8.64 -25.75
C GLU A 74 -2.93 -8.10 -25.98
N GLU A 75 -2.83 -6.97 -26.67
CA GLU A 75 -1.56 -6.30 -26.94
C GLU A 75 -1.31 -5.18 -25.93
N VAL A 76 -0.06 -5.04 -25.53
CA VAL A 76 0.42 -3.97 -24.65
C VAL A 76 1.68 -3.34 -25.23
N ASP A 77 1.87 -2.06 -24.92
CA ASP A 77 3.14 -1.38 -25.16
C ASP A 77 4.03 -1.55 -23.93
N VAL A 78 5.29 -1.96 -24.19
CA VAL A 78 6.31 -2.12 -23.16
C VAL A 78 7.49 -1.24 -23.48
N ALA A 79 7.88 -0.40 -22.54
CA ALA A 79 9.00 0.52 -22.69
C ALA A 79 9.90 0.53 -21.44
N TYR A 80 11.16 0.89 -21.61
CA TYR A 80 12.04 1.13 -20.47
C TYR A 80 11.46 2.19 -19.54
N SER A 81 11.47 1.92 -18.24
CA SER A 81 11.07 2.86 -17.20
C SER A 81 12.26 3.24 -16.33
N SER A 82 12.58 4.52 -16.28
CA SER A 82 13.64 5.01 -15.39
C SER A 82 13.24 4.87 -13.92
N LYS A 83 14.24 4.85 -13.04
CA LYS A 83 13.97 4.95 -11.59
C LYS A 83 13.25 6.27 -11.29
N PRO A 84 12.24 6.25 -10.43
CA PRO A 84 11.55 7.47 -10.04
C PRO A 84 12.49 8.42 -9.27
N ASP A 85 12.19 9.72 -9.33
CA ASP A 85 13.00 10.75 -8.67
C ASP A 85 13.00 10.60 -7.14
N SER A 86 11.97 10.00 -6.57
CA SER A 86 11.88 9.67 -5.14
C SER A 86 13.04 8.82 -4.64
N VAL A 87 13.68 8.00 -5.49
CA VAL A 87 14.90 7.25 -5.14
C VAL A 87 16.04 8.19 -4.73
N ARG A 88 16.12 9.38 -5.36
CA ARG A 88 17.09 10.41 -4.96
C ARG A 88 16.78 10.95 -3.58
N SER A 89 15.52 11.23 -3.28
CA SER A 89 15.08 11.71 -1.97
C SER A 89 15.32 10.65 -0.88
N ILE A 90 15.09 9.37 -1.18
CA ILE A 90 15.45 8.27 -0.28
C ILE A 90 16.94 8.29 0.05
N ARG A 91 17.83 8.47 -0.94
CA ARG A 91 19.29 8.57 -0.70
C ARG A 91 19.64 9.76 0.18
N ARG A 92 19.05 10.93 -0.07
CA ARG A 92 19.24 12.13 0.79
C ARG A 92 18.87 11.81 2.25
N LYS A 93 17.75 11.10 2.47
CA LYS A 93 17.37 10.68 3.83
C LYS A 93 18.35 9.67 4.43
N MET A 94 18.90 8.75 3.64
CA MET A 94 19.97 7.85 4.09
C MET A 94 21.24 8.60 4.52
N ASP A 95 21.53 9.71 3.87
CA ASP A 95 22.65 10.61 4.23
C ASP A 95 22.33 11.53 5.44
N GLY A 96 21.14 11.41 6.02
CA GLY A 96 20.70 12.16 7.19
C GLY A 96 20.13 13.55 6.88
N GLU A 97 19.86 13.84 5.61
CA GLU A 97 19.26 15.11 5.21
C GLU A 97 17.75 15.16 5.57
N ARG A 98 17.28 16.36 5.84
CA ARG A 98 15.86 16.66 5.93
C ARG A 98 15.22 16.61 4.54
N LEU A 99 14.01 16.06 4.46
CA LEU A 99 13.21 16.07 3.25
C LEU A 99 12.14 17.14 3.28
N GLU A 100 11.90 17.74 2.13
CA GLU A 100 10.79 18.65 1.95
C GLU A 100 9.49 17.85 1.71
N ARG A 101 8.36 18.52 1.91
CA ARG A 101 7.03 17.92 1.80
C ARG A 101 6.80 17.22 0.46
N GLU A 102 7.17 17.86 -0.63
CA GLU A 102 7.00 17.33 -1.99
C GLU A 102 7.82 16.06 -2.23
N GLU A 103 8.98 15.95 -1.59
CA GLU A 103 9.82 14.76 -1.66
C GLU A 103 9.18 13.60 -0.91
N ILE A 104 8.61 13.86 0.27
CA ILE A 104 7.88 12.87 1.06
C ILE A 104 6.62 12.41 0.32
N GLU A 105 5.82 13.34 -0.21
CA GLU A 105 4.63 13.03 -1.00
C GLU A 105 4.99 12.19 -2.23
N SER A 106 6.11 12.49 -2.91
CA SER A 106 6.60 11.70 -4.05
C SER A 106 6.98 10.28 -3.66
N ILE A 107 7.69 10.09 -2.53
CA ILE A 107 8.04 8.74 -2.03
C ILE A 107 6.76 7.95 -1.73
N VAL A 108 5.82 8.54 -1.02
CA VAL A 108 4.56 7.89 -0.64
C VAL A 108 3.73 7.52 -1.87
N SER A 109 3.63 8.41 -2.86
CA SER A 109 2.95 8.13 -4.13
C SER A 109 3.63 7.00 -4.90
N ASP A 110 4.96 6.99 -4.97
CA ASP A 110 5.71 5.96 -5.69
C ASP A 110 5.64 4.58 -4.98
N ILE A 111 5.46 4.55 -3.65
CA ILE A 111 5.15 3.31 -2.92
C ILE A 111 3.75 2.83 -3.32
N LEU A 112 2.73 3.70 -3.27
CA LEU A 112 1.36 3.37 -3.63
C LEU A 112 1.25 2.79 -5.04
N ASP A 113 1.94 3.43 -5.98
CA ASP A 113 1.95 3.05 -7.40
C ASP A 113 2.86 1.84 -7.69
N ASN A 114 3.52 1.26 -6.66
CA ASN A 114 4.52 0.19 -6.79
C ASN A 114 5.67 0.55 -7.76
N ARG A 115 6.06 1.83 -7.80
CA ARG A 115 7.18 2.33 -8.58
C ARG A 115 8.52 2.18 -7.87
N LEU A 116 8.50 1.93 -6.55
CA LEU A 116 9.67 1.57 -5.74
C LEU A 116 9.73 0.06 -5.53
N SER A 117 10.93 -0.51 -5.62
CA SER A 117 11.18 -1.90 -5.26
C SER A 117 11.15 -2.09 -3.75
N THR A 118 10.95 -3.33 -3.29
CA THR A 118 11.05 -3.68 -1.86
C THR A 118 12.39 -3.25 -1.25
N ILE A 119 13.48 -3.31 -2.02
CA ILE A 119 14.81 -2.85 -1.56
C ILE A 119 14.79 -1.34 -1.30
N GLU A 120 14.18 -0.54 -2.18
CA GLU A 120 14.12 0.92 -2.03
C GLU A 120 13.18 1.32 -0.89
N VAL A 121 12.04 0.65 -0.73
CA VAL A 121 11.15 0.85 0.42
C VAL A 121 11.84 0.47 1.73
N SER A 122 12.56 -0.67 1.77
CA SER A 122 13.32 -1.08 2.95
C SER A 122 14.45 -0.09 3.28
N ALA A 123 15.13 0.44 2.26
CA ALA A 123 16.14 1.48 2.45
C ALA A 123 15.53 2.78 3.02
N TRP A 124 14.35 3.19 2.54
CA TRP A 124 13.58 4.30 3.07
C TRP A 124 13.25 4.11 4.56
N LEU A 125 12.61 2.99 4.91
CA LEU A 125 12.24 2.70 6.30
C LEU A 125 13.45 2.61 7.22
N THR A 126 14.56 2.03 6.74
CA THR A 126 15.82 1.95 7.48
C THR A 126 16.41 3.35 7.70
N ALA A 127 16.36 4.23 6.69
CA ALA A 127 16.83 5.61 6.81
C ALA A 127 16.00 6.39 7.85
N LEU A 128 14.67 6.21 7.88
CA LEU A 128 13.81 6.79 8.90
C LEU A 128 14.15 6.28 10.30
N TYR A 129 14.42 4.99 10.44
CA TYR A 129 14.79 4.40 11.73
C TYR A 129 16.13 4.93 12.25
N ILE A 130 17.13 5.09 11.39
CA ILE A 130 18.48 5.50 11.80
C ILE A 130 18.54 7.01 12.02
N ASN A 131 18.02 7.81 11.09
CA ASN A 131 18.18 9.25 11.06
C ASN A 131 17.00 10.01 11.70
N GLY A 132 15.87 9.31 11.92
CA GLY A 132 14.65 9.93 12.44
C GLY A 132 14.00 10.90 11.46
N MET A 133 12.97 11.56 11.91
CA MET A 133 12.27 12.66 11.24
C MET A 133 12.05 13.79 12.24
N ASP A 134 12.10 15.03 11.77
CA ASP A 134 11.64 16.16 12.57
C ASP A 134 10.10 16.22 12.61
N ILE A 135 9.56 17.16 13.39
CA ILE A 135 8.11 17.25 13.60
C ILE A 135 7.35 17.62 12.31
N ASP A 136 7.96 18.39 11.43
CA ASP A 136 7.37 18.81 10.17
C ASP A 136 7.38 17.63 9.18
N GLU A 137 8.50 16.91 9.07
CA GLU A 137 8.60 15.68 8.27
C GLU A 137 7.56 14.64 8.72
N ILE A 138 7.39 14.45 10.05
CA ILE A 138 6.38 13.53 10.60
C ILE A 138 4.97 13.97 10.19
N ALA A 139 4.68 15.28 10.30
CA ALA A 139 3.39 15.82 9.95
C ALA A 139 3.09 15.67 8.43
N ASP A 140 4.08 15.92 7.59
CA ASP A 140 3.93 15.80 6.14
C ASP A 140 3.83 14.33 5.70
N PHE A 141 4.62 13.43 6.29
CA PHE A 141 4.53 12.00 6.03
C PHE A 141 3.16 11.44 6.45
N THR A 142 2.67 11.81 7.64
CA THR A 142 1.35 11.40 8.13
C THR A 142 0.24 11.88 7.18
N LYS A 143 0.30 13.13 6.73
CA LYS A 143 -0.67 13.67 5.77
C LYS A 143 -0.59 12.97 4.42
N ALA A 144 0.62 12.78 3.90
CA ALA A 144 0.83 12.08 2.63
C ALA A 144 0.21 10.69 2.69
N MET A 145 0.49 9.90 3.74
CA MET A 145 -0.09 8.56 3.92
C MET A 145 -1.62 8.61 4.04
N ALA A 146 -2.16 9.52 4.83
CA ALA A 146 -3.62 9.66 4.99
C ALA A 146 -4.33 9.99 3.67
N HIS A 147 -3.68 10.76 2.79
CA HIS A 147 -4.25 11.13 1.49
C HIS A 147 -4.11 10.05 0.40
N THR A 148 -3.43 8.93 0.68
CA THR A 148 -3.35 7.82 -0.29
C THR A 148 -4.63 7.00 -0.39
N GLY A 149 -5.53 7.14 0.59
CA GLY A 149 -6.78 6.38 0.66
C GLY A 149 -8.00 7.26 0.91
N ASP A 150 -9.08 6.60 1.28
CA ASP A 150 -10.35 7.24 1.53
C ASP A 150 -10.38 7.91 2.91
N ILE A 151 -10.90 9.13 2.96
CA ILE A 151 -11.14 9.86 4.21
C ILE A 151 -12.63 9.78 4.53
N ILE A 152 -12.97 9.06 5.60
CA ILE A 152 -14.36 8.91 6.03
C ILE A 152 -14.80 10.17 6.78
N LYS A 153 -15.84 10.83 6.25
CA LYS A 153 -16.45 12.02 6.87
C LYS A 153 -17.76 11.65 7.53
N PHE A 154 -17.88 11.97 8.81
CA PHE A 154 -19.09 11.77 9.60
C PHE A 154 -19.92 13.06 9.65
N ASP A 155 -21.25 12.92 9.62
CA ASP A 155 -22.16 14.06 9.69
C ASP A 155 -22.31 14.58 11.12
N ARG A 156 -22.06 13.71 12.11
CA ARG A 156 -22.08 14.03 13.54
C ARG A 156 -20.68 14.34 14.06
N GLN A 157 -20.55 15.36 14.89
CA GLN A 157 -19.30 15.80 15.52
C GLN A 157 -19.52 16.04 17.03
N PRO A 158 -18.52 15.90 17.88
CA PRO A 158 -17.16 15.45 17.56
C PRO A 158 -17.06 13.92 17.38
N VAL A 159 -16.08 13.50 16.59
CA VAL A 159 -15.68 12.09 16.40
C VAL A 159 -14.40 11.86 17.16
N PHE A 160 -14.34 10.82 17.98
CA PHE A 160 -13.17 10.45 18.75
C PHE A 160 -12.56 9.14 18.27
N ASP A 161 -11.29 8.98 18.51
CA ASP A 161 -10.58 7.74 18.25
C ASP A 161 -9.82 7.29 19.50
N PHE A 162 -9.53 6.00 19.57
CA PHE A 162 -8.80 5.37 20.65
C PHE A 162 -7.66 4.51 20.06
N HIS A 163 -6.44 4.97 20.20
CA HIS A 163 -5.24 4.26 19.77
C HIS A 163 -4.35 3.86 20.93
N SER A 164 -3.70 2.70 20.80
CA SER A 164 -2.59 2.29 21.65
C SER A 164 -1.26 2.68 21.01
N PHE A 165 -0.18 2.71 21.80
CA PHE A 165 1.17 2.91 21.30
C PHE A 165 1.76 1.69 20.57
N GLY A 166 0.94 0.66 20.28
CA GLY A 166 1.40 -0.57 19.65
C GLY A 166 2.24 -1.46 20.59
N GLY A 167 2.21 -2.77 20.34
CA GLY A 167 3.03 -3.74 21.07
C GLY A 167 2.77 -3.90 22.57
N VAL A 168 1.99 -3.04 23.20
CA VAL A 168 1.65 -3.11 24.62
C VAL A 168 0.47 -4.06 24.80
N PRO A 169 0.57 -5.11 25.63
CA PRO A 169 -0.55 -5.99 25.91
C PRO A 169 -1.72 -5.23 26.55
N GLY A 170 -2.95 -5.58 26.19
CA GLY A 170 -4.15 -4.98 26.80
C GLY A 170 -5.23 -4.59 25.79
N ASN A 171 -5.15 -5.04 24.55
CA ASN A 171 -6.14 -4.76 23.48
C ASN A 171 -7.58 -5.17 23.84
N LYS A 172 -7.79 -6.04 24.83
CA LYS A 172 -9.12 -6.40 25.37
C LYS A 172 -9.85 -5.22 26.02
N ILE A 173 -9.15 -4.17 26.45
CA ILE A 173 -9.78 -2.97 27.00
C ILE A 173 -10.50 -2.17 25.93
N THR A 174 -10.08 -2.24 24.67
CA THR A 174 -10.64 -1.45 23.58
C THR A 174 -12.14 -1.63 23.39
N PRO A 175 -12.71 -2.85 23.33
CA PRO A 175 -14.16 -3.04 23.27
C PRO A 175 -14.92 -2.42 24.45
N ILE A 176 -14.34 -2.51 25.65
CA ILE A 176 -14.94 -1.95 26.86
C ILE A 176 -14.98 -0.41 26.76
N VAL A 177 -13.86 0.22 26.41
CA VAL A 177 -13.77 1.68 26.28
C VAL A 177 -14.69 2.20 25.19
N VAL A 178 -14.68 1.59 24.01
CA VAL A 178 -15.53 2.01 22.89
C VAL A 178 -17.01 1.90 23.26
N SER A 179 -17.41 0.80 23.89
CA SER A 179 -18.79 0.60 24.31
C SER A 179 -19.25 1.62 25.37
N ILE A 180 -18.39 1.93 26.35
CA ILE A 180 -18.70 2.92 27.39
C ILE A 180 -18.81 4.32 26.78
N VAL A 181 -17.88 4.70 25.92
CA VAL A 181 -17.83 6.01 25.27
C VAL A 181 -19.03 6.20 24.33
N ALA A 182 -19.38 5.19 23.55
CA ALA A 182 -20.56 5.19 22.70
C ALA A 182 -21.85 5.29 23.52
N ALA A 183 -21.97 4.54 24.63
CA ALA A 183 -23.11 4.61 25.54
C ALA A 183 -23.26 5.97 26.24
N ALA A 184 -22.14 6.70 26.41
CA ALA A 184 -22.15 8.08 26.91
C ALA A 184 -22.58 9.12 25.85
N GLY A 185 -22.91 8.66 24.63
CA GLY A 185 -23.40 9.52 23.55
C GLY A 185 -22.30 10.14 22.68
N VAL A 186 -21.08 9.67 22.80
CA VAL A 186 -19.92 10.14 22.03
C VAL A 186 -19.65 9.19 20.87
N MET A 187 -19.41 9.73 19.67
CA MET A 187 -19.09 8.92 18.49
C MET A 187 -17.63 8.49 18.52
N ILE A 188 -17.40 7.17 18.45
CA ILE A 188 -16.06 6.55 18.50
C ILE A 188 -15.98 5.38 17.50
N PRO A 189 -15.79 5.64 16.19
CA PRO A 189 -15.54 4.62 15.20
C PRO A 189 -14.10 4.13 15.33
N LYS A 190 -13.91 2.92 15.87
CA LYS A 190 -12.59 2.34 16.09
C LYS A 190 -12.14 1.52 14.90
N THR A 191 -11.12 1.98 14.21
CA THR A 191 -10.38 1.17 13.25
C THR A 191 -9.14 0.57 13.91
N SER A 192 -8.72 -0.61 13.50
CA SER A 192 -7.52 -1.26 14.00
C SER A 192 -6.90 -2.19 12.96
N SER A 193 -5.63 -2.50 13.14
CA SER A 193 -4.94 -3.53 12.37
C SER A 193 -5.20 -4.93 12.96
N ARG A 194 -4.86 -5.95 12.19
CA ARG A 194 -4.60 -7.31 12.68
C ARG A 194 -3.25 -7.34 13.40
N ALA A 195 -2.83 -8.49 13.93
CA ALA A 195 -1.56 -8.63 14.63
C ALA A 195 -0.37 -8.21 13.75
N ILE A 196 0.45 -7.29 14.26
CA ILE A 196 1.71 -6.84 13.63
C ILE A 196 2.85 -7.08 14.61
N SER A 197 2.90 -6.33 15.71
CA SER A 197 3.94 -6.42 16.75
C SER A 197 3.49 -7.21 17.99
N SER A 198 2.23 -7.56 18.08
CA SER A 198 1.64 -8.35 19.19
C SER A 198 1.12 -9.68 18.67
N ALA A 199 0.95 -10.66 19.57
CA ALA A 199 0.41 -11.97 19.23
C ALA A 199 -1.05 -11.95 18.74
N CYS A 200 -1.78 -10.86 19.01
CA CYS A 200 -3.18 -10.68 18.64
C CYS A 200 -3.48 -9.18 18.55
N GLY A 201 -3.95 -8.72 17.39
CA GLY A 201 -4.43 -7.37 17.20
C GLY A 201 -5.81 -7.15 17.78
N THR A 202 -6.26 -5.90 17.83
CA THR A 202 -7.62 -5.58 18.31
C THR A 202 -8.67 -6.15 17.36
N SER A 203 -8.46 -6.05 16.05
CA SER A 203 -9.38 -6.64 15.07
C SER A 203 -9.48 -8.16 15.22
N ASP A 204 -8.35 -8.86 15.40
CA ASP A 204 -8.34 -10.32 15.62
C ASP A 204 -9.15 -10.73 16.85
N PHE A 205 -9.03 -9.95 17.95
CA PHE A 205 -9.78 -10.22 19.17
C PHE A 205 -11.29 -9.95 18.97
N VAL A 206 -11.65 -8.80 18.37
CA VAL A 206 -13.05 -8.43 18.19
C VAL A 206 -13.76 -9.34 17.18
N GLU A 207 -13.06 -9.83 16.16
CA GLU A 207 -13.59 -10.76 15.15
C GLU A 207 -14.11 -12.08 15.74
N THR A 208 -13.65 -12.45 16.95
CA THR A 208 -14.16 -13.66 17.64
C THR A 208 -15.65 -13.55 18.02
N PHE A 209 -16.23 -12.35 18.06
CA PHE A 209 -17.62 -12.11 18.46
C PHE A 209 -18.35 -11.06 17.62
N CYS A 210 -17.66 -10.30 16.75
CA CYS A 210 -18.25 -9.30 15.85
C CYS A 210 -17.60 -9.39 14.46
N ASN A 211 -18.35 -9.03 13.42
CA ASN A 211 -17.75 -8.82 12.10
C ASN A 211 -16.97 -7.50 12.10
N VAL A 212 -15.69 -7.55 11.72
CA VAL A 212 -14.79 -6.40 11.58
C VAL A 212 -14.48 -6.04 10.13
N GLU A 213 -14.84 -6.92 9.18
CA GLU A 213 -14.68 -6.67 7.75
C GLU A 213 -15.85 -5.83 7.24
N LEU A 214 -15.69 -4.53 7.33
CA LEU A 214 -16.68 -3.53 6.92
C LEU A 214 -16.10 -2.67 5.81
N ASP A 215 -16.96 -2.23 4.89
CA ASP A 215 -16.65 -1.13 3.99
C ASP A 215 -16.87 0.24 4.69
N ALA A 216 -16.38 1.31 4.05
CA ALA A 216 -16.43 2.67 4.61
C ALA A 216 -17.88 3.15 4.86
N ASP A 217 -18.82 2.79 3.98
CA ASP A 217 -20.23 3.19 4.09
C ASP A 217 -20.92 2.46 5.26
N SER A 218 -20.64 1.17 5.42
CA SER A 218 -21.16 0.38 6.55
C SER A 218 -20.59 0.86 7.88
N LEU A 219 -19.28 1.16 7.93
CA LEU A 219 -18.66 1.74 9.11
C LEU A 219 -19.31 3.07 9.49
N LYS A 220 -19.48 3.98 8.52
CA LYS A 220 -20.11 5.29 8.74
C LYS A 220 -21.54 5.11 9.28
N ARG A 221 -22.35 4.31 8.60
CA ARG A 221 -23.75 4.07 8.99
C ARG A 221 -23.86 3.52 10.41
N ILE A 222 -23.07 2.49 10.77
CA ILE A 222 -23.12 1.88 12.11
C ILE A 222 -22.67 2.89 13.17
N ALA A 223 -21.58 3.65 12.91
CA ALA A 223 -21.11 4.66 13.86
C ALA A 223 -22.13 5.77 14.10
N GLU A 224 -22.84 6.21 13.08
CA GLU A 224 -23.89 7.22 13.19
C GLU A 224 -25.13 6.71 13.93
N ASP A 225 -25.49 5.43 13.73
CA ASP A 225 -26.66 4.82 14.39
C ASP A 225 -26.43 4.57 15.87
N VAL A 226 -25.31 3.94 16.24
CA VAL A 226 -25.07 3.46 17.62
C VAL A 226 -23.94 4.16 18.35
N GLY A 227 -23.23 5.08 17.70
CA GLY A 227 -22.15 5.86 18.30
C GLY A 227 -20.79 5.14 18.33
N GLY A 228 -20.71 3.85 18.05
CA GLY A 228 -19.45 3.09 18.06
C GLY A 228 -19.47 1.94 17.08
N VAL A 229 -18.28 1.61 16.54
CA VAL A 229 -18.09 0.51 15.61
C VAL A 229 -16.63 0.02 15.69
N PHE A 230 -16.42 -1.25 15.37
CA PHE A 230 -15.09 -1.80 15.16
C PHE A 230 -14.93 -2.21 13.71
N ALA A 231 -13.82 -1.82 13.12
CA ALA A 231 -13.51 -2.22 11.75
C ALA A 231 -12.01 -2.50 11.58
N TRP A 232 -11.71 -3.44 10.71
CA TRP A 232 -10.34 -3.69 10.29
C TRP A 232 -9.96 -2.69 9.19
N GLY A 233 -8.94 -1.85 9.46
CA GLY A 233 -8.49 -0.80 8.56
C GLY A 233 -7.99 -1.33 7.20
N GLY A 234 -7.33 -2.49 7.19
CA GLY A 234 -6.82 -3.11 5.95
C GLY A 234 -7.91 -3.68 5.02
N GLY A 235 -9.16 -3.80 5.48
CA GLY A 235 -10.31 -4.15 4.64
C GLY A 235 -10.96 -2.95 3.96
N MET A 236 -10.54 -1.75 4.35
CA MET A 236 -10.99 -0.48 3.80
C MET A 236 -9.81 0.22 3.14
N ASN A 237 -10.04 1.01 2.10
CA ASN A 237 -8.99 1.78 1.44
C ASN A 237 -8.58 3.02 2.27
N ILE A 238 -8.26 2.81 3.56
CA ILE A 238 -7.80 3.87 4.48
C ILE A 238 -6.29 3.76 4.60
N ALA A 239 -5.57 4.79 4.14
CA ALA A 239 -4.09 4.85 4.15
C ALA A 239 -3.42 3.55 3.63
N PRO A 240 -3.69 3.11 2.38
CA PRO A 240 -3.20 1.83 1.86
C PRO A 240 -1.67 1.72 1.86
N VAL A 241 -0.94 2.83 1.83
CA VAL A 241 0.53 2.82 1.95
C VAL A 241 0.99 2.32 3.32
N ASP A 242 0.24 2.60 4.39
CA ASP A 242 0.53 2.08 5.73
C ASP A 242 0.52 0.54 5.72
N ASP A 243 -0.50 -0.08 5.12
CA ASP A 243 -0.58 -1.53 4.97
C ASP A 243 0.56 -2.11 4.10
N MET A 244 1.05 -1.36 3.13
CA MET A 244 2.15 -1.80 2.25
C MET A 244 3.52 -1.77 2.95
N VAL A 245 3.74 -0.83 3.85
CA VAL A 245 5.03 -0.68 4.54
C VAL A 245 5.14 -1.45 5.85
N ILE A 246 4.01 -1.87 6.43
CA ILE A 246 3.96 -2.65 7.68
C ILE A 246 4.17 -4.15 7.43
N LYS A 247 3.82 -4.63 6.26
CA LYS A 247 3.98 -6.05 5.86
C LYS A 247 5.40 -6.36 5.45
#